data_3f2b923a89048f1184365d490718ff43
#
_entry.id   3f2b923a89048f1184365d490718ff43
#
_cell.length_a   1.000
_cell.length_b   1.000
_cell.length_c   1.000
_cell.angle_alpha   90.00
_cell.angle_beta   90.00
_cell.angle_gamma   90.00
#
_symmetry.space_group_name_H-M   'P 1'
#
loop_
_entity.id
_entity.type
_entity.pdbx_description
1 polymer ?
#
loop_
_entity_poly.entity_id
_entity_poly.type
_entity_poly.pdbx_seq_one_letter_code
_entity_poly.pdbx_strand_id
1 'polypeptide(L)'
;AGGSITTNSIVNAFNNVIANANGNIATNGDVTAETGKAVLNSKSGSVTMQNVAGNSEVDIDAANNITANGSLTSTNANVDLNAGGSITTNSTVNANNNVIANANGDINTKGDVTATNGNAVLNSKGGSVNTQNVTAGQAVDIDAANNITANDSLTSTNANVDLNAGGSITTNGQVTAQKNVDYNAKGSITTGGIINSTTGNINLQTDAAQGDIIFGGDVTAEHGNINIDVLQNGNVTDDDNKFTALGDKGDINSGNFALHIKGAGDVDLHEIYTTNNAFIDVDNGNLTLAKINGDLVALRLHTEGKQMKVDELIAGTKIIAQSSDINIDKIQQRLDADGLLTIVPDSAQPNKPIDNLNIGEIITNKGVRFDHLWLNNGSINVSEGIFNIDKLVVNNVAHFSNKHMKTAVWGAPPQRDDSDSIYWNNIAVNNPANNLAEWQQEGIKPYKWMYLHFAEQPNIQYSNGILLYLRNYYYVYNQHYSAVDYMLYQLNENKAEEYDINYAPGIVQYFRYDLYDLDEDDNKSEPVKITVEA
;
A
#
# COMPACT_ATOMS: atom_id res chain seq x y z
N ALA A 1 45.19 -36.57 11.58
CA ALA A 1 45.15 -37.63 12.66
C ALA A 1 44.11 -38.69 12.29
N GLY A 2 44.39 -39.95 12.59
CA GLY A 2 43.44 -41.06 12.44
C GLY A 2 42.32 -41.04 13.47
N GLY A 3 42.41 -40.22 14.52
CA GLY A 3 41.42 -39.98 15.56
C GLY A 3 41.12 -38.51 15.72
N SER A 4 40.85 -38.08 16.97
CA SER A 4 40.60 -36.67 17.29
C SER A 4 41.91 -35.89 17.49
N ILE A 5 41.87 -34.58 17.38
CA ILE A 5 42.92 -33.65 17.74
C ILE A 5 42.43 -32.77 18.88
N THR A 6 43.23 -32.68 19.96
CA THR A 6 42.98 -31.75 21.06
C THR A 6 44.25 -30.95 21.32
N THR A 7 44.16 -29.62 21.30
CA THR A 7 45.23 -28.71 21.71
C THR A 7 44.78 -27.94 22.96
N ASN A 8 45.62 -27.97 24.01
CA ASN A 8 45.30 -27.30 25.29
C ASN A 8 46.01 -25.95 25.46
N SER A 9 46.81 -25.55 24.48
CA SER A 9 47.60 -24.33 24.47
C SER A 9 47.48 -23.61 23.13
N ILE A 10 47.98 -22.38 23.07
CA ILE A 10 48.06 -21.58 21.87
C ILE A 10 48.84 -22.34 20.77
N VAL A 11 48.34 -22.31 19.55
CA VAL A 11 48.96 -22.83 18.34
C VAL A 11 49.27 -21.66 17.43
N ASN A 12 50.53 -21.29 17.32
CA ASN A 12 51.02 -20.25 16.44
C ASN A 12 51.92 -20.82 15.34
N ALA A 13 51.70 -20.40 14.13
CA ALA A 13 52.60 -20.68 12.99
C ALA A 13 52.81 -19.40 12.16
N PHE A 14 54.06 -19.22 11.71
CA PHE A 14 54.37 -18.12 10.80
C PHE A 14 53.62 -18.24 9.47
N ASN A 15 53.53 -19.44 8.91
CA ASN A 15 52.80 -19.70 7.67
C ASN A 15 51.38 -20.25 8.00
N ASN A 16 51.11 -21.49 7.70
CA ASN A 16 49.79 -22.11 7.84
C ASN A 16 49.69 -22.92 9.16
N VAL A 17 48.52 -22.89 9.78
CA VAL A 17 48.09 -23.90 10.73
C VAL A 17 47.09 -24.80 10.02
N ILE A 18 47.38 -26.10 9.94
CA ILE A 18 46.50 -27.08 9.30
C ILE A 18 46.28 -28.26 10.25
N ALA A 19 45.05 -28.45 10.73
CA ALA A 19 44.64 -29.56 11.55
C ALA A 19 43.61 -30.44 10.82
N ASN A 20 44.01 -31.65 10.44
CA ASN A 20 43.13 -32.62 9.80
C ASN A 20 42.94 -33.82 10.73
N ALA A 21 41.70 -34.11 11.13
CA ALA A 21 41.32 -35.23 11.96
C ALA A 21 40.20 -36.07 11.32
N ASN A 22 40.18 -37.37 11.61
CA ASN A 22 39.00 -38.18 11.32
C ASN A 22 37.91 -37.93 12.35
N GLY A 23 38.26 -37.79 13.65
CA GLY A 23 37.35 -37.48 14.75
C GLY A 23 37.28 -35.99 15.03
N ASN A 24 36.92 -35.64 16.26
CA ASN A 24 36.74 -34.24 16.67
C ASN A 24 38.04 -33.44 16.67
N ILE A 25 37.93 -32.13 16.42
CA ILE A 25 39.01 -31.17 16.68
C ILE A 25 38.56 -30.27 17.86
N ALA A 26 39.37 -30.15 18.88
CA ALA A 26 39.15 -29.24 20.00
C ALA A 26 40.43 -28.40 20.20
N THR A 27 40.33 -27.08 19.96
CA THR A 27 41.37 -26.12 20.30
C THR A 27 40.97 -25.31 21.53
N ASN A 28 41.53 -25.62 22.69
CA ASN A 28 41.25 -24.94 23.96
C ASN A 28 42.10 -23.66 24.12
N GLY A 29 43.07 -23.44 23.29
CA GLY A 29 43.82 -22.20 23.13
C GLY A 29 43.61 -21.59 21.76
N ASP A 30 44.12 -20.37 21.59
CA ASP A 30 44.02 -19.63 20.32
C ASP A 30 44.85 -20.30 19.18
N VAL A 31 44.35 -20.18 17.97
CA VAL A 31 45.03 -20.67 16.75
C VAL A 31 45.36 -19.49 15.86
N THR A 32 46.65 -19.28 15.55
CA THR A 32 47.06 -18.15 14.73
C THR A 32 48.01 -18.60 13.60
N ALA A 33 47.66 -18.25 12.36
CA ALA A 33 48.54 -18.34 11.21
C ALA A 33 48.93 -16.91 10.78
N GLU A 34 50.18 -16.49 11.11
CA GLU A 34 50.61 -15.07 10.98
C GLU A 34 50.62 -14.54 9.54
N THR A 35 50.99 -15.36 8.55
CA THR A 35 51.03 -14.98 7.14
C THR A 35 50.20 -15.89 6.24
N GLY A 36 49.72 -17.01 6.75
CA GLY A 36 49.04 -18.04 6.00
C GLY A 36 47.62 -18.31 6.41
N LYS A 37 47.15 -19.51 6.15
CA LYS A 37 45.79 -19.99 6.43
C LYS A 37 45.70 -20.70 7.78
N ALA A 38 44.59 -20.57 8.46
CA ALA A 38 44.18 -21.44 9.56
C ALA A 38 43.09 -22.40 9.08
N VAL A 39 43.42 -23.69 8.99
CA VAL A 39 42.52 -24.73 8.46
C VAL A 39 42.28 -25.80 9.54
N LEU A 40 41.02 -26.01 9.91
CA LEU A 40 40.60 -27.05 10.84
C LEU A 40 39.55 -27.95 10.18
N ASN A 41 39.93 -29.17 9.84
CA ASN A 41 39.06 -30.10 9.10
C ASN A 41 38.84 -31.42 9.88
N SER A 42 37.59 -31.64 10.30
CA SER A 42 37.12 -32.85 10.94
C SER A 42 36.23 -33.69 10.02
N LYS A 43 36.69 -34.85 9.56
CA LYS A 43 36.03 -35.67 8.54
C LYS A 43 34.78 -36.40 9.05
N SER A 44 34.68 -36.71 10.33
CA SER A 44 33.53 -37.44 10.90
C SER A 44 33.09 -36.92 12.29
N GLY A 45 33.69 -35.82 12.75
CA GLY A 45 33.42 -35.25 14.07
C GLY A 45 33.02 -33.77 14.01
N SER A 46 33.08 -33.14 15.16
CA SER A 46 32.81 -31.70 15.36
C SER A 46 34.13 -30.94 15.51
N VAL A 47 34.08 -29.64 15.25
CA VAL A 47 35.16 -28.70 15.52
C VAL A 47 34.73 -27.72 16.60
N THR A 48 35.49 -27.69 17.74
CA THR A 48 35.28 -26.71 18.81
C THR A 48 36.56 -25.90 19.00
N MET A 49 36.46 -24.60 19.05
CA MET A 49 37.61 -23.71 19.08
C MET A 49 37.42 -22.47 19.94
N GLN A 50 38.54 -21.88 20.38
CA GLN A 50 38.63 -20.52 20.88
C GLN A 50 38.88 -19.56 19.69
N ASN A 51 39.68 -18.51 19.86
CA ASN A 51 40.01 -17.61 18.77
C ASN A 51 40.78 -18.32 17.66
N VAL A 52 40.38 -18.07 16.42
CA VAL A 52 41.12 -18.55 15.23
C VAL A 52 41.41 -17.37 14.34
N ALA A 53 42.69 -17.13 14.04
CA ALA A 53 43.13 -16.06 13.19
C ALA A 53 43.98 -16.61 12.04
N GLY A 54 43.62 -16.25 10.80
CA GLY A 54 44.39 -16.51 9.60
C GLY A 54 44.66 -15.21 8.85
N ASN A 55 45.89 -15.01 8.42
CA ASN A 55 46.18 -13.81 7.60
C ASN A 55 45.53 -13.91 6.21
N SER A 56 45.61 -15.06 5.57
CA SER A 56 45.08 -15.25 4.21
C SER A 56 43.72 -15.94 4.19
N GLU A 57 43.37 -16.76 5.16
CA GLU A 57 42.06 -17.44 5.23
C GLU A 57 41.85 -18.12 6.58
N VAL A 58 40.60 -18.23 7.02
CA VAL A 58 40.17 -19.15 8.05
C VAL A 58 39.18 -20.11 7.41
N ASP A 59 39.51 -21.42 7.41
CA ASP A 59 38.74 -22.47 6.74
C ASP A 59 38.44 -23.59 7.77
N ILE A 60 37.16 -23.79 8.11
CA ILE A 60 36.77 -24.73 9.14
C ILE A 60 35.67 -25.65 8.60
N ASP A 61 36.02 -26.92 8.48
CA ASP A 61 35.12 -27.97 8.02
C ASP A 61 34.82 -28.97 9.16
N ALA A 62 33.57 -29.30 9.36
CA ALA A 62 33.16 -30.36 10.27
C ALA A 62 32.05 -31.23 9.69
N ALA A 63 32.19 -32.55 9.80
CA ALA A 63 31.13 -33.47 9.39
C ALA A 63 29.88 -33.32 10.30
N ASN A 64 30.09 -32.86 11.53
CA ASN A 64 29.01 -32.58 12.51
C ASN A 64 28.96 -31.05 12.76
N ASN A 65 29.14 -30.64 14.02
CA ASN A 65 28.95 -29.26 14.42
C ASN A 65 30.24 -28.44 14.42
N ILE A 66 30.13 -27.16 14.18
CA ILE A 66 31.16 -26.16 14.42
C ILE A 66 30.73 -25.30 15.61
N THR A 67 31.63 -25.16 16.61
CA THR A 67 31.41 -24.27 17.75
C THR A 67 32.64 -23.40 17.96
N ALA A 68 32.52 -22.10 17.64
CA ALA A 68 33.56 -21.11 17.93
C ALA A 68 33.19 -20.35 19.22
N ASN A 69 33.96 -20.56 20.27
CA ASN A 69 33.78 -19.84 21.53
C ASN A 69 34.44 -18.47 21.53
N GLY A 70 35.49 -18.29 20.73
CA GLY A 70 36.20 -17.05 20.51
C GLY A 70 35.96 -16.50 19.12
N SER A 71 36.67 -15.43 18.78
CA SER A 71 36.56 -14.75 17.48
C SER A 71 37.21 -15.54 16.34
N LEU A 72 36.61 -15.43 15.15
CA LEU A 72 37.19 -15.91 13.90
C LEU A 72 37.59 -14.70 13.06
N THR A 73 38.86 -14.64 12.64
CA THR A 73 39.38 -13.48 11.91
C THR A 73 40.26 -13.87 10.74
N SER A 74 39.88 -13.44 9.52
CA SER A 74 40.72 -13.49 8.34
C SER A 74 41.07 -12.06 7.92
N THR A 75 42.38 -11.74 7.95
CA THR A 75 42.86 -10.36 7.72
C THR A 75 42.78 -9.94 6.26
N ASN A 76 43.00 -10.85 5.31
CA ASN A 76 43.12 -10.52 3.87
C ASN A 76 42.20 -11.35 2.96
N ALA A 77 41.46 -12.32 3.49
CA ALA A 77 40.59 -13.18 2.69
C ALA A 77 39.32 -13.57 3.41
N ASN A 78 38.84 -14.79 3.21
CA ASN A 78 37.56 -15.27 3.70
C ASN A 78 37.66 -15.90 5.09
N VAL A 79 36.51 -15.96 5.75
CA VAL A 79 36.21 -16.95 6.78
C VAL A 79 35.15 -17.89 6.20
N ASP A 80 35.52 -19.16 6.05
CA ASP A 80 34.66 -20.21 5.50
C ASP A 80 34.35 -21.26 6.59
N LEU A 81 33.09 -21.48 6.89
CA LEU A 81 32.59 -22.42 7.89
C LEU A 81 31.61 -23.40 7.22
N ASN A 82 31.95 -24.68 7.22
CA ASN A 82 31.10 -25.71 6.62
C ASN A 82 30.81 -26.82 7.62
N ALA A 83 29.58 -26.98 8.01
CA ALA A 83 29.15 -28.00 8.98
C ALA A 83 28.08 -28.94 8.40
N GLY A 84 28.31 -30.25 8.59
CA GLY A 84 27.27 -31.24 8.36
C GLY A 84 26.16 -31.23 9.40
N GLY A 85 26.36 -30.59 10.53
CA GLY A 85 25.38 -30.27 11.57
C GLY A 85 25.16 -28.76 11.65
N SER A 86 25.19 -28.21 12.87
CA SER A 86 24.96 -26.80 13.16
C SER A 86 26.27 -26.00 13.30
N ILE A 87 26.18 -24.70 13.05
CA ILE A 87 27.25 -23.73 13.31
C ILE A 87 26.82 -22.84 14.48
N THR A 88 27.68 -22.69 15.50
CA THR A 88 27.49 -21.72 16.57
C THR A 88 28.76 -20.89 16.72
N THR A 89 28.64 -19.58 16.60
CA THR A 89 29.71 -18.63 16.92
C THR A 89 29.30 -17.77 18.11
N ASN A 90 30.03 -17.86 19.19
CA ASN A 90 29.71 -17.14 20.42
C ASN A 90 30.38 -15.76 20.51
N SER A 91 31.17 -15.39 19.50
CA SER A 91 31.91 -14.14 19.40
C SER A 91 31.91 -13.68 17.93
N THR A 92 32.67 -12.65 17.61
CA THR A 92 32.69 -12.02 16.27
C THR A 92 33.31 -12.91 15.20
N VAL A 93 32.78 -12.78 13.98
CA VAL A 93 33.33 -13.38 12.76
C VAL A 93 33.70 -12.27 11.80
N ASN A 94 35.01 -12.07 11.55
CA ASN A 94 35.50 -10.96 10.74
C ASN A 94 36.33 -11.46 9.56
N ALA A 95 35.96 -11.07 8.36
CA ALA A 95 36.73 -11.34 7.14
C ALA A 95 36.98 -10.04 6.35
N ASN A 96 38.14 -9.92 5.75
CA ASN A 96 38.39 -8.83 4.81
C ASN A 96 37.56 -9.00 3.52
N ASN A 97 37.42 -10.24 3.04
CA ASN A 97 36.56 -10.55 1.91
C ASN A 97 35.25 -11.16 2.40
N ASN A 98 34.95 -12.40 2.11
CA ASN A 98 33.68 -13.02 2.42
C ASN A 98 33.68 -13.70 3.79
N VAL A 99 32.53 -13.65 4.47
CA VAL A 99 32.15 -14.61 5.49
C VAL A 99 31.14 -15.57 4.87
N ILE A 100 31.43 -16.87 4.91
CA ILE A 100 30.56 -17.91 4.37
C ILE A 100 30.34 -18.95 5.46
N ALA A 101 29.10 -19.15 5.87
CA ALA A 101 28.71 -20.17 6.84
C ALA A 101 27.63 -21.07 6.22
N ASN A 102 27.98 -22.32 5.96
CA ASN A 102 27.06 -23.34 5.44
C ASN A 102 26.84 -24.43 6.47
N ALA A 103 25.60 -24.67 6.84
CA ALA A 103 25.21 -25.73 7.77
C ALA A 103 24.05 -26.58 7.22
N ASN A 104 24.03 -27.87 7.56
CA ASN A 104 22.81 -28.64 7.35
C ASN A 104 21.80 -28.44 8.51
N GLY A 105 22.26 -28.08 9.72
CA GLY A 105 21.44 -27.70 10.87
C GLY A 105 21.37 -26.17 11.04
N ASP A 106 21.14 -25.72 12.25
CA ASP A 106 21.00 -24.29 12.56
C ASP A 106 22.33 -23.53 12.45
N ILE A 107 22.24 -22.25 12.10
CA ILE A 107 23.32 -21.27 12.22
C ILE A 107 22.95 -20.28 13.32
N ASN A 108 23.78 -20.19 14.36
CA ASN A 108 23.61 -19.28 15.49
C ASN A 108 24.85 -18.40 15.64
N THR A 109 24.80 -17.15 15.23
CA THR A 109 25.86 -16.18 15.45
C THR A 109 25.48 -15.24 16.58
N LYS A 110 26.14 -15.37 17.73
CA LYS A 110 25.88 -14.54 18.94
C LYS A 110 26.74 -13.27 18.97
N GLY A 111 27.72 -13.18 18.13
CA GLY A 111 28.51 -11.99 17.90
C GLY A 111 28.30 -11.47 16.48
N ASP A 112 28.86 -10.30 16.21
CA ASP A 112 28.74 -9.66 14.90
C ASP A 112 29.45 -10.44 13.81
N VAL A 113 28.87 -10.44 12.62
CA VAL A 113 29.45 -10.99 11.41
C VAL A 113 29.82 -9.84 10.48
N THR A 114 31.11 -9.73 10.11
CA THR A 114 31.60 -8.65 9.25
C THR A 114 32.40 -9.18 8.06
N ALA A 115 31.94 -8.90 6.85
CA ALA A 115 32.67 -9.12 5.61
C ALA A 115 33.01 -7.75 5.00
N THR A 116 34.21 -7.24 5.28
CA THR A 116 34.57 -5.82 5.03
C THR A 116 34.42 -5.41 3.56
N ASN A 117 34.89 -6.21 2.62
CA ASN A 117 34.86 -5.92 1.19
C ASN A 117 34.05 -6.93 0.37
N GLY A 118 33.59 -8.00 1.00
CA GLY A 118 32.89 -9.10 0.34
C GLY A 118 31.47 -9.30 0.82
N ASN A 119 30.98 -10.51 0.60
CA ASN A 119 29.63 -10.94 0.98
C ASN A 119 29.63 -11.58 2.37
N ALA A 120 28.55 -11.42 3.09
CA ALA A 120 28.22 -12.26 4.26
C ALA A 120 27.12 -13.24 3.84
N VAL A 121 27.44 -14.52 3.81
CA VAL A 121 26.54 -15.60 3.39
C VAL A 121 26.32 -16.56 4.56
N LEU A 122 25.08 -16.68 5.02
CA LEU A 122 24.66 -17.60 6.09
C LEU A 122 23.59 -18.55 5.53
N ASN A 123 23.94 -19.79 5.24
CA ASN A 123 23.06 -20.74 4.58
C ASN A 123 22.82 -21.99 5.46
N SER A 124 21.60 -22.12 5.99
CA SER A 124 21.13 -23.27 6.75
C SER A 124 20.18 -24.12 5.92
N LYS A 125 20.63 -25.30 5.47
CA LYS A 125 19.88 -26.17 4.55
C LYS A 125 18.73 -26.94 5.20
N GLY A 126 18.75 -27.14 6.52
CA GLY A 126 17.72 -27.90 7.22
C GLY A 126 17.30 -27.30 8.55
N GLY A 127 17.85 -26.14 8.93
CA GLY A 127 17.60 -25.46 10.19
C GLY A 127 17.20 -24.01 10.02
N SER A 128 17.35 -23.27 11.11
CA SER A 128 17.11 -21.83 11.20
C SER A 128 18.43 -21.07 11.20
N VAL A 129 18.38 -19.78 10.86
CA VAL A 129 19.46 -18.83 11.07
C VAL A 129 19.05 -17.83 12.13
N ASN A 130 19.88 -17.70 13.16
CA ASN A 130 19.74 -16.70 14.24
C ASN A 130 21.04 -15.89 14.31
N THR A 131 20.96 -14.60 14.07
CA THR A 131 22.13 -13.73 13.98
C THR A 131 21.95 -12.44 14.76
N GLN A 132 23.08 -11.80 15.11
CA GLN A 132 23.15 -10.42 15.60
C GLN A 132 23.41 -9.48 14.41
N ASN A 133 24.30 -8.49 14.52
CA ASN A 133 24.67 -7.65 13.42
C ASN A 133 25.36 -8.43 12.30
N VAL A 134 24.93 -8.19 11.07
CA VAL A 134 25.63 -8.68 9.87
C VAL A 134 25.95 -7.50 8.98
N THR A 135 27.23 -7.27 8.75
CA THR A 135 27.71 -6.18 7.88
C THR A 135 28.53 -6.74 6.74
N ALA A 136 28.17 -6.38 5.52
CA ALA A 136 28.89 -6.78 4.31
C ALA A 136 29.27 -5.56 3.45
N GLY A 137 30.46 -5.56 2.90
CA GLY A 137 30.90 -4.61 1.87
C GLY A 137 30.15 -4.81 0.55
N GLN A 138 29.73 -6.05 0.28
CA GLN A 138 28.84 -6.41 -0.82
C GLN A 138 27.50 -6.92 -0.25
N ALA A 139 27.01 -8.06 -0.70
CA ALA A 139 25.71 -8.58 -0.29
C ALA A 139 25.71 -9.21 1.12
N VAL A 140 24.60 -9.04 1.83
CA VAL A 140 24.18 -9.91 2.92
C VAL A 140 23.15 -10.89 2.35
N ASP A 141 23.45 -12.18 2.43
CA ASP A 141 22.65 -13.27 1.90
C ASP A 141 22.40 -14.31 2.99
N ILE A 142 21.15 -14.44 3.42
CA ILE A 142 20.76 -15.32 4.51
C ILE A 142 19.66 -16.27 4.04
N ASP A 143 20.00 -17.54 3.94
CA ASP A 143 19.07 -18.60 3.57
C ASP A 143 18.83 -19.55 4.74
N ALA A 144 17.57 -19.86 5.04
CA ALA A 144 17.20 -20.85 6.04
C ALA A 144 16.09 -21.77 5.53
N ALA A 145 16.21 -23.06 5.77
CA ALA A 145 15.14 -24.00 5.50
C ALA A 145 13.93 -23.78 6.42
N ASN A 146 14.16 -23.22 7.62
CA ASN A 146 13.14 -22.87 8.58
C ASN A 146 13.10 -21.33 8.75
N ASN A 147 13.35 -20.82 9.94
CA ASN A 147 13.18 -19.40 10.23
C ASN A 147 14.51 -18.63 10.14
N ILE A 148 14.40 -17.35 9.80
CA ILE A 148 15.46 -16.37 9.96
C ILE A 148 15.07 -15.42 11.09
N THR A 149 16.01 -15.21 12.04
CA THR A 149 15.89 -14.20 13.08
C THR A 149 17.16 -13.36 13.12
N ALA A 150 17.07 -12.11 12.72
CA ALA A 150 18.13 -11.12 12.88
C ALA A 150 17.77 -10.22 14.07
N ASN A 151 18.54 -10.34 15.17
CA ASN A 151 18.25 -9.62 16.41
C ASN A 151 18.68 -8.15 16.36
N ASP A 152 19.72 -7.87 15.56
CA ASP A 152 20.28 -6.54 15.36
C ASP A 152 20.31 -6.19 13.85
N SER A 153 21.15 -5.26 13.46
CA SER A 153 21.14 -4.69 12.12
C SER A 153 21.71 -5.61 11.03
N LEU A 154 21.14 -5.54 9.84
CA LEU A 154 21.68 -6.13 8.61
C LEU A 154 22.10 -4.99 7.68
N THR A 155 23.35 -4.94 7.26
CA THR A 155 23.88 -3.85 6.43
C THR A 155 24.67 -4.35 5.24
N SER A 156 24.24 -4.00 4.04
CA SER A 156 24.96 -4.17 2.79
C SER A 156 25.39 -2.81 2.24
N THR A 157 26.71 -2.58 2.16
CA THR A 157 27.23 -1.24 1.80
C THR A 157 27.13 -0.95 0.29
N ASN A 158 27.27 -1.97 -0.58
CA ASN A 158 27.31 -1.75 -2.04
C ASN A 158 26.36 -2.66 -2.83
N ALA A 159 25.60 -3.54 -2.19
CA ALA A 159 24.76 -4.52 -2.89
C ALA A 159 23.42 -4.73 -2.15
N ASN A 160 22.88 -5.92 -2.22
CA ASN A 160 21.59 -6.29 -1.67
C ASN A 160 21.68 -6.81 -0.23
N VAL A 161 20.54 -6.82 0.44
CA VAL A 161 20.24 -7.71 1.56
C VAL A 161 19.15 -8.68 1.10
N ASP A 162 19.46 -9.95 1.05
CA ASP A 162 18.58 -11.01 0.57
C ASP A 162 18.31 -12.00 1.71
N LEU A 163 17.04 -12.17 2.10
CA LEU A 163 16.59 -13.05 3.17
C LEU A 163 15.57 -14.06 2.64
N ASN A 164 15.89 -15.34 2.65
CA ASN A 164 15.02 -16.40 2.16
C ASN A 164 14.77 -17.45 3.26
N ALA A 165 13.54 -17.60 3.69
CA ALA A 165 13.15 -18.55 4.73
C ALA A 165 12.07 -19.53 4.25
N GLY A 166 12.28 -20.81 4.55
CA GLY A 166 11.24 -21.83 4.44
C GLY A 166 10.17 -21.73 5.53
N GLY A 167 10.39 -20.90 6.54
CA GLY A 167 9.47 -20.49 7.60
C GLY A 167 9.30 -18.98 7.62
N SER A 168 9.33 -18.39 8.80
CA SER A 168 9.16 -16.95 9.01
C SER A 168 10.48 -16.20 9.03
N ILE A 169 10.42 -14.90 8.69
CA ILE A 169 11.54 -13.96 8.82
C ILE A 169 11.19 -12.94 9.90
N THR A 170 12.10 -12.75 10.85
CA THR A 170 12.01 -11.70 11.87
C THR A 170 13.29 -10.88 11.85
N THR A 171 13.19 -9.57 11.65
CA THR A 171 14.31 -8.63 11.78
C THR A 171 13.97 -7.59 12.84
N ASN A 172 14.68 -7.61 13.98
CA ASN A 172 14.39 -6.70 15.09
C ASN A 172 15.13 -5.36 14.95
N GLY A 173 16.29 -5.37 14.27
CA GLY A 173 17.09 -4.18 14.01
C GLY A 173 16.85 -3.58 12.63
N GLN A 174 17.62 -2.53 12.33
CA GLN A 174 17.58 -1.87 11.03
C GLN A 174 18.14 -2.75 9.91
N VAL A 175 17.49 -2.74 8.75
CA VAL A 175 17.99 -3.40 7.54
C VAL A 175 18.29 -2.34 6.48
N THR A 176 19.55 -2.27 6.04
CA THR A 176 20.01 -1.26 5.09
C THR A 176 20.76 -1.88 3.94
N ALA A 177 20.37 -1.54 2.72
CA ALA A 177 21.08 -1.94 1.51
C ALA A 177 21.34 -0.74 0.58
N GLN A 178 22.46 -0.76 -0.11
CA GLN A 178 22.69 0.18 -1.21
C GLN A 178 21.78 -0.11 -2.40
N LYS A 179 21.50 -1.39 -2.66
CA LYS A 179 20.59 -1.84 -3.71
C LYS A 179 19.33 -2.44 -3.08
N ASN A 180 18.88 -3.58 -3.54
CA ASN A 180 17.63 -4.17 -3.08
C ASN A 180 17.69 -4.68 -1.64
N VAL A 181 16.52 -4.66 -1.00
CA VAL A 181 16.22 -5.44 0.19
C VAL A 181 15.11 -6.41 -0.15
N ASP A 182 15.41 -7.70 -0.11
CA ASP A 182 14.50 -8.74 -0.54
C ASP A 182 14.21 -9.71 0.63
N TYR A 183 12.94 -9.83 1.00
CA TYR A 183 12.43 -10.79 2.00
C TYR A 183 11.50 -11.78 1.30
N ASN A 184 11.82 -13.04 1.38
CA ASN A 184 11.00 -14.13 0.86
C ASN A 184 10.78 -15.18 1.94
N ALA A 185 9.57 -15.25 2.47
CA ALA A 185 9.19 -16.17 3.54
C ALA A 185 8.06 -17.11 3.11
N LYS A 186 8.14 -18.37 3.50
CA LYS A 186 6.99 -19.27 3.47
C LYS A 186 6.15 -19.21 4.75
N GLY A 187 6.51 -18.38 5.69
CA GLY A 187 5.78 -18.00 6.88
C GLY A 187 5.49 -16.50 6.87
N SER A 188 5.39 -15.92 8.06
CA SER A 188 5.19 -14.47 8.23
C SER A 188 6.50 -13.69 8.15
N ILE A 189 6.41 -12.40 7.85
CA ILE A 189 7.51 -11.44 7.95
C ILE A 189 7.18 -10.46 9.06
N THR A 190 8.11 -10.29 10.00
CA THR A 190 8.00 -9.29 11.07
C THR A 190 9.25 -8.42 11.07
N THR A 191 9.08 -7.11 11.00
CA THR A 191 10.19 -6.15 11.04
C THR A 191 10.03 -5.24 12.24
N GLY A 192 11.01 -5.23 13.14
CA GLY A 192 11.00 -4.35 14.32
C GLY A 192 11.69 -3.01 14.09
N GLY A 193 12.58 -2.93 13.10
CA GLY A 193 13.35 -1.73 12.76
C GLY A 193 13.04 -1.18 11.38
N ILE A 194 13.76 -0.11 11.02
CA ILE A 194 13.67 0.55 9.73
C ILE A 194 14.23 -0.36 8.62
N ILE A 195 13.56 -0.40 7.47
CA ILE A 195 14.10 -1.00 6.24
C ILE A 195 14.45 0.14 5.27
N ASN A 196 15.69 0.16 4.81
CA ASN A 196 16.16 1.19 3.87
C ASN A 196 16.89 0.59 2.66
N SER A 197 16.49 1.01 1.47
CA SER A 197 17.21 0.77 0.21
C SER A 197 17.55 2.11 -0.44
N THR A 198 18.85 2.36 -0.72
CA THR A 198 19.28 3.64 -1.28
C THR A 198 18.97 3.76 -2.77
N THR A 199 19.30 2.74 -3.58
CA THR A 199 19.16 2.82 -5.04
C THR A 199 18.32 1.71 -5.66
N GLY A 200 17.87 0.74 -4.86
CA GLY A 200 17.12 -0.41 -5.33
C GLY A 200 15.69 -0.46 -4.74
N ASN A 201 15.07 -1.59 -4.96
CA ASN A 201 13.72 -1.86 -4.49
C ASN A 201 13.74 -2.52 -3.10
N ILE A 202 12.60 -2.44 -2.43
CA ILE A 202 12.28 -3.24 -1.26
C ILE A 202 11.15 -4.18 -1.66
N ASN A 203 11.38 -5.47 -1.56
CA ASN A 203 10.43 -6.50 -1.91
C ASN A 203 10.19 -7.41 -0.70
N LEU A 204 8.95 -7.51 -0.26
CA LEU A 204 8.54 -8.41 0.80
C LEU A 204 7.50 -9.38 0.28
N GLN A 205 7.76 -10.67 0.37
CA GLN A 205 6.85 -11.70 -0.12
C GLN A 205 6.63 -12.79 0.92
N THR A 206 5.36 -13.14 1.14
CA THR A 206 4.97 -14.31 1.93
C THR A 206 4.22 -15.32 1.05
N ASP A 207 4.48 -16.61 1.27
CA ASP A 207 3.80 -17.73 0.59
C ASP A 207 3.39 -18.80 1.60
N ALA A 208 2.62 -18.39 2.59
CA ALA A 208 2.05 -19.27 3.62
C ALA A 208 0.53 -19.36 3.50
N ALA A 209 -0.04 -20.44 3.97
CA ALA A 209 -1.50 -20.52 4.12
C ALA A 209 -2.06 -19.44 5.07
N GLN A 210 -1.20 -18.89 5.95
CA GLN A 210 -1.41 -17.72 6.78
C GLN A 210 -0.05 -17.04 6.96
N GLY A 211 0.23 -16.00 6.19
CA GLY A 211 1.53 -15.31 6.17
C GLY A 211 1.37 -13.80 6.35
N ASP A 212 1.37 -13.35 7.60
CA ASP A 212 1.24 -11.91 7.90
C ASP A 212 2.55 -11.17 7.62
N ILE A 213 2.44 -9.90 7.24
CA ILE A 213 3.55 -8.95 7.18
C ILE A 213 3.28 -7.85 8.19
N ILE A 214 4.18 -7.72 9.18
CA ILE A 214 4.04 -6.78 10.28
C ILE A 214 5.23 -5.84 10.29
N PHE A 215 4.98 -4.54 10.21
CA PHE A 215 5.99 -3.49 10.24
C PHE A 215 6.05 -2.84 11.61
N GLY A 216 7.23 -2.83 12.25
CA GLY A 216 7.51 -2.09 13.48
C GLY A 216 8.36 -0.83 13.25
N GLY A 217 8.67 -0.47 12.02
CA GLY A 217 9.43 0.70 11.65
C GLY A 217 9.21 1.12 10.20
N ASP A 218 9.76 2.29 9.84
CA ASP A 218 9.62 2.85 8.50
C ASP A 218 10.25 1.98 7.41
N VAL A 219 9.66 1.99 6.22
CA VAL A 219 10.19 1.33 5.03
C VAL A 219 10.47 2.37 3.96
N THR A 220 11.72 2.52 3.57
CA THR A 220 12.17 3.58 2.64
C THR A 220 12.95 3.00 1.48
N ALA A 221 12.44 3.17 0.26
CA ALA A 221 13.21 2.97 -0.98
C ALA A 221 13.52 4.35 -1.57
N GLU A 222 14.75 4.86 -1.37
CA GLU A 222 15.08 6.25 -1.70
C GLU A 222 14.97 6.55 -3.20
N HIS A 223 15.38 5.61 -4.05
CA HIS A 223 15.33 5.71 -5.51
C HIS A 223 14.71 4.47 -6.17
N GLY A 224 13.94 3.70 -5.43
CA GLY A 224 13.35 2.46 -5.88
C GLY A 224 11.85 2.36 -5.63
N ASN A 225 11.34 1.16 -5.76
CA ASN A 225 9.95 0.82 -5.50
C ASN A 225 9.83 -0.04 -4.25
N ILE A 226 8.66 -0.01 -3.63
CA ILE A 226 8.30 -0.92 -2.55
C ILE A 226 7.21 -1.85 -3.08
N ASN A 227 7.46 -3.15 -3.01
CA ASN A 227 6.55 -4.19 -3.44
C ASN A 227 6.28 -5.14 -2.28
N ILE A 228 5.01 -5.37 -1.98
CA ILE A 228 4.55 -6.25 -0.91
C ILE A 228 3.57 -7.24 -1.50
N ASP A 229 3.90 -8.53 -1.42
CA ASP A 229 3.08 -9.61 -1.97
C ASP A 229 2.75 -10.65 -0.89
N VAL A 230 1.48 -10.80 -0.56
CA VAL A 230 0.93 -11.90 0.21
C VAL A 230 0.29 -12.89 -0.76
N LEU A 231 1.00 -13.99 -1.09
CA LEU A 231 0.60 -14.88 -2.17
C LEU A 231 -0.58 -15.82 -1.83
N GLN A 232 -0.92 -15.96 -0.55
CA GLN A 232 -2.08 -16.74 -0.09
C GLN A 232 -2.93 -15.90 0.86
N ASN A 233 -3.02 -16.26 2.15
CA ASN A 233 -3.73 -15.46 3.14
C ASN A 233 -2.75 -14.80 4.09
N GLY A 234 -3.14 -13.68 4.65
CA GLY A 234 -2.36 -12.97 5.65
C GLY A 234 -2.66 -11.48 5.65
N ASN A 235 -2.47 -10.85 6.78
CA ASN A 235 -2.67 -9.43 6.96
C ASN A 235 -1.38 -8.66 6.68
N VAL A 236 -1.52 -7.42 6.26
CA VAL A 236 -0.41 -6.47 6.19
C VAL A 236 -0.73 -5.32 7.13
N THR A 237 0.04 -5.25 8.23
CA THR A 237 -0.24 -4.31 9.32
C THR A 237 1.04 -3.62 9.78
N ASP A 238 0.89 -2.45 10.36
CA ASP A 238 1.94 -1.84 11.15
C ASP A 238 1.71 -2.05 12.65
N ASP A 239 2.80 -2.02 13.40
CA ASP A 239 2.77 -2.05 14.85
C ASP A 239 2.96 -0.62 15.37
N ASP A 240 1.99 -0.14 16.15
CA ASP A 240 2.00 1.20 16.75
C ASP A 240 1.88 2.40 15.76
N ASN A 241 1.28 2.25 14.61
CA ASN A 241 1.09 3.34 13.63
C ASN A 241 2.40 4.06 13.23
N LYS A 242 3.46 3.29 12.97
CA LYS A 242 4.79 3.84 12.65
C LYS A 242 5.25 3.60 11.22
N PHE A 243 4.45 2.91 10.44
CA PHE A 243 4.84 2.58 9.07
C PHE A 243 4.67 3.77 8.13
N THR A 244 5.74 4.21 7.55
CA THR A 244 5.74 5.18 6.46
C THR A 244 6.50 4.62 5.28
N ALA A 245 5.82 4.32 4.18
CA ALA A 245 6.47 3.93 2.95
C ALA A 245 6.87 5.20 2.19
N LEU A 246 8.14 5.53 2.21
CA LEU A 246 8.69 6.60 1.41
C LEU A 246 9.29 6.01 0.13
N GLY A 247 8.60 6.20 -0.97
CA GLY A 247 9.24 6.12 -2.27
C GLY A 247 9.87 7.46 -2.57
N ASP A 248 11.13 7.48 -2.81
CA ASP A 248 11.98 8.57 -3.26
C ASP A 248 11.97 9.92 -2.51
N LYS A 249 13.10 10.26 -1.96
CA LYS A 249 13.38 11.55 -1.31
C LYS A 249 14.19 12.48 -2.20
N GLY A 250 13.74 12.82 -3.37
CA GLY A 250 14.42 13.90 -4.06
C GLY A 250 14.58 13.79 -5.56
N ASP A 251 14.18 12.73 -6.16
CA ASP A 251 14.17 12.62 -7.63
C ASP A 251 12.78 12.21 -8.13
N ILE A 252 12.24 13.04 -9.04
CA ILE A 252 10.84 13.03 -9.50
C ILE A 252 10.45 11.76 -10.26
N ASN A 253 11.36 10.85 -10.55
CA ASN A 253 11.16 9.74 -11.49
C ASN A 253 11.16 8.35 -10.89
N SER A 254 11.12 8.18 -9.60
CA SER A 254 11.14 6.87 -8.95
C SER A 254 10.16 6.81 -7.81
N GLY A 255 9.92 5.65 -7.29
CA GLY A 255 9.08 5.46 -6.14
C GLY A 255 7.62 5.15 -6.48
N ASN A 256 7.38 3.88 -6.79
CA ASN A 256 6.05 3.31 -6.75
C ASN A 256 5.90 2.45 -5.50
N PHE A 257 4.69 2.40 -4.98
CA PHE A 257 4.28 1.47 -3.96
C PHE A 257 3.28 0.48 -4.55
N ALA A 258 3.48 -0.81 -4.33
CA ALA A 258 2.54 -1.85 -4.70
C ALA A 258 2.37 -2.84 -3.54
N LEU A 259 1.13 -3.11 -3.17
CA LEU A 259 0.75 -4.12 -2.18
C LEU A 259 -0.33 -5.01 -2.79
N HIS A 260 -0.13 -6.30 -2.73
CA HIS A 260 -1.10 -7.28 -3.20
C HIS A 260 -1.31 -8.40 -2.18
N ILE A 261 -2.57 -8.65 -1.84
CA ILE A 261 -3.01 -9.82 -1.05
C ILE A 261 -3.91 -10.69 -1.93
N LYS A 262 -3.41 -11.86 -2.27
CA LYS A 262 -4.07 -12.81 -3.19
C LYS A 262 -5.16 -13.65 -2.56
N GLY A 263 -5.33 -13.63 -1.28
CA GLY A 263 -6.30 -14.42 -0.55
C GLY A 263 -7.07 -13.59 0.44
N ALA A 264 -7.38 -14.20 1.60
CA ALA A 264 -8.02 -13.49 2.69
C ALA A 264 -6.99 -12.81 3.57
N GLY A 265 -7.17 -11.51 3.79
CA GLY A 265 -6.32 -10.72 4.68
C GLY A 265 -6.65 -9.24 4.62
N ASP A 266 -6.52 -8.59 5.75
CA ASP A 266 -6.79 -7.16 5.88
C ASP A 266 -5.47 -6.36 5.74
N VAL A 267 -5.60 -5.13 5.26
CA VAL A 267 -4.52 -4.14 5.24
C VAL A 267 -4.87 -3.04 6.24
N ASP A 268 -3.98 -2.82 7.19
CA ASP A 268 -4.08 -1.74 8.18
C ASP A 268 -2.72 -1.07 8.31
N LEU A 269 -2.55 0.08 7.63
CA LEU A 269 -1.28 0.81 7.55
C LEU A 269 -1.51 2.29 7.85
N HIS A 270 -0.52 2.92 8.50
CA HIS A 270 -0.62 4.32 8.89
C HIS A 270 -0.42 5.26 7.70
N GLU A 271 0.81 5.40 7.19
CA GLU A 271 1.10 6.34 6.10
C GLU A 271 1.86 5.68 4.95
N ILE A 272 1.43 5.95 3.72
CA ILE A 272 2.10 5.53 2.50
C ILE A 272 2.43 6.78 1.67
N TYR A 273 3.69 6.95 1.37
CA TYR A 273 4.21 8.08 0.60
C TYR A 273 4.92 7.59 -0.66
N THR A 274 4.49 8.05 -1.82
CA THR A 274 5.18 7.76 -3.08
C THR A 274 5.19 8.99 -3.99
N THR A 275 6.25 9.15 -4.74
CA THR A 275 6.36 10.24 -5.71
C THR A 275 5.56 9.96 -6.97
N ASN A 276 5.41 8.70 -7.33
CA ASN A 276 4.65 8.28 -8.51
C ASN A 276 3.33 7.61 -8.10
N ASN A 277 3.24 6.30 -8.26
CA ASN A 277 1.97 5.60 -8.15
C ASN A 277 1.90 4.75 -6.89
N ALA A 278 0.73 4.67 -6.30
CA ALA A 278 0.42 3.78 -5.18
C ALA A 278 -0.71 2.82 -5.58
N PHE A 279 -0.43 1.53 -5.46
CA PHE A 279 -1.37 0.45 -5.78
C PHE A 279 -1.56 -0.45 -4.57
N ILE A 280 -2.80 -0.65 -4.17
CA ILE A 280 -3.19 -1.65 -3.18
C ILE A 280 -4.30 -2.50 -3.79
N ASP A 281 -4.08 -3.79 -3.82
CA ASP A 281 -4.97 -4.77 -4.43
C ASP A 281 -5.19 -5.93 -3.45
N VAL A 282 -6.42 -6.12 -2.99
CA VAL A 282 -6.79 -7.11 -1.97
C VAL A 282 -7.95 -7.95 -2.47
N ASP A 283 -7.73 -9.25 -2.65
CA ASP A 283 -8.78 -10.15 -3.14
C ASP A 283 -9.93 -10.27 -2.15
N ASN A 284 -9.65 -10.52 -0.88
CA ASN A 284 -10.68 -10.75 0.13
C ASN A 284 -10.27 -10.20 1.50
N GLY A 285 -10.41 -8.90 1.70
CA GLY A 285 -10.08 -8.23 2.95
C GLY A 285 -10.57 -6.80 2.98
N ASN A 286 -10.38 -6.16 4.13
CA ASN A 286 -10.66 -4.75 4.33
C ASN A 286 -9.35 -3.95 4.19
N LEU A 287 -9.50 -2.66 3.93
CA LEU A 287 -8.40 -1.71 3.84
C LEU A 287 -8.64 -0.56 4.80
N THR A 288 -7.69 -0.31 5.67
CA THR A 288 -7.63 0.86 6.55
C THR A 288 -6.30 1.57 6.35
N LEU A 289 -6.35 2.85 6.03
CA LEU A 289 -5.17 3.72 5.88
C LEU A 289 -5.42 5.04 6.59
N ALA A 290 -4.46 5.50 7.39
CA ALA A 290 -4.52 6.87 7.89
C ALA A 290 -4.16 7.86 6.75
N LYS A 291 -3.13 7.54 5.93
CA LYS A 291 -2.75 8.42 4.83
C LYS A 291 -2.12 7.68 3.66
N ILE A 292 -2.47 8.10 2.44
CA ILE A 292 -1.81 7.65 1.22
C ILE A 292 -1.57 8.83 0.27
N ASN A 293 -0.37 8.90 -0.30
CA ASN A 293 0.02 9.93 -1.27
C ASN A 293 0.67 9.29 -2.50
N GLY A 294 0.20 9.65 -3.68
CA GLY A 294 0.75 9.24 -4.96
C GLY A 294 0.29 10.15 -6.10
N ASP A 295 0.86 10.01 -7.30
CA ASP A 295 0.32 10.68 -8.48
C ASP A 295 -0.97 9.99 -8.94
N LEU A 296 -0.89 8.69 -9.17
CA LEU A 296 -2.05 7.82 -9.34
C LEU A 296 -2.16 6.93 -8.10
N VAL A 297 -3.32 6.94 -7.45
CA VAL A 297 -3.64 6.06 -6.33
C VAL A 297 -4.74 5.09 -6.75
N ALA A 298 -4.45 3.80 -6.68
CA ALA A 298 -5.42 2.75 -6.98
C ALA A 298 -5.58 1.79 -5.80
N LEU A 299 -6.76 1.79 -5.22
CA LEU A 299 -7.15 0.96 -4.09
C LEU A 299 -8.26 0.02 -4.55
N ARG A 300 -8.03 -1.27 -4.50
CA ARG A 300 -8.98 -2.28 -4.99
C ARG A 300 -9.23 -3.36 -3.97
N LEU A 301 -10.49 -3.54 -3.61
CA LEU A 301 -11.00 -4.67 -2.84
C LEU A 301 -11.97 -5.45 -3.75
N HIS A 302 -11.70 -6.72 -4.00
CA HIS A 302 -12.44 -7.49 -5.02
C HIS A 302 -13.65 -8.23 -4.47
N THR A 303 -13.73 -8.46 -3.17
CA THR A 303 -14.84 -9.19 -2.56
C THR A 303 -15.95 -8.27 -2.08
N GLU A 304 -17.20 -8.64 -2.37
CA GLU A 304 -18.40 -7.93 -1.88
C GLU A 304 -18.46 -7.89 -0.35
N GLY A 305 -18.99 -6.82 0.21
CA GLY A 305 -19.14 -6.59 1.66
C GLY A 305 -17.85 -6.19 2.38
N LYS A 306 -16.78 -5.90 1.63
CA LYS A 306 -15.52 -5.40 2.19
C LYS A 306 -15.51 -3.88 2.24
N GLN A 307 -14.80 -3.36 3.22
CA GLN A 307 -14.76 -1.94 3.53
C GLN A 307 -13.40 -1.34 3.20
N MET A 308 -13.44 -0.18 2.57
CA MET A 308 -12.28 0.68 2.35
C MET A 308 -12.44 1.92 3.21
N LYS A 309 -11.50 2.12 4.13
CA LYS A 309 -11.42 3.31 4.96
C LYS A 309 -10.08 4.00 4.76
N VAL A 310 -10.12 5.28 4.40
CA VAL A 310 -8.93 6.11 4.23
C VAL A 310 -9.20 7.47 4.90
N ASP A 311 -8.36 7.85 5.86
CA ASP A 311 -8.56 9.15 6.53
C ASP A 311 -8.08 10.31 5.62
N GLU A 312 -6.90 10.21 5.00
CA GLU A 312 -6.41 11.21 4.03
C GLU A 312 -5.82 10.57 2.78
N LEU A 313 -6.36 10.90 1.60
CA LEU A 313 -5.86 10.47 0.30
C LEU A 313 -5.39 11.67 -0.50
N ILE A 314 -4.10 11.67 -0.88
CA ILE A 314 -3.51 12.72 -1.72
C ILE A 314 -3.16 12.12 -3.07
N ALA A 315 -3.68 12.72 -4.15
CA ALA A 315 -3.40 12.26 -5.50
C ALA A 315 -3.08 13.41 -6.46
N GLY A 316 -2.18 13.17 -7.41
CA GLY A 316 -1.88 14.14 -8.45
C GLY A 316 -2.94 14.16 -9.53
N THR A 317 -3.13 13.02 -10.19
CA THR A 317 -3.90 12.94 -11.44
C THR A 317 -5.14 12.07 -11.34
N LYS A 318 -5.06 10.92 -10.65
CA LYS A 318 -6.13 9.92 -10.68
C LYS A 318 -6.24 9.11 -9.39
N ILE A 319 -7.49 8.84 -9.01
CA ILE A 319 -7.84 7.90 -7.95
C ILE A 319 -8.72 6.80 -8.57
N ILE A 320 -8.38 5.55 -8.30
CA ILE A 320 -9.23 4.39 -8.56
C ILE A 320 -9.58 3.80 -7.20
N ALA A 321 -10.86 3.71 -6.88
CA ALA A 321 -11.33 3.16 -5.61
C ALA A 321 -12.39 2.10 -5.89
N GLN A 322 -12.04 0.82 -5.69
CA GLN A 322 -12.92 -0.31 -5.93
C GLN A 322 -13.24 -1.01 -4.62
N SER A 323 -14.48 -0.98 -4.19
CA SER A 323 -14.99 -1.68 -3.02
C SER A 323 -16.53 -1.66 -2.99
N SER A 324 -17.15 -2.49 -2.16
CA SER A 324 -18.58 -2.38 -1.84
C SER A 324 -18.89 -1.17 -0.97
N ASP A 325 -18.03 -0.91 0.02
CA ASP A 325 -18.12 0.22 0.93
C ASP A 325 -16.84 1.05 0.85
N ILE A 326 -16.97 2.30 0.45
CA ILE A 326 -15.86 3.25 0.33
C ILE A 326 -16.11 4.43 1.26
N ASN A 327 -15.22 4.61 2.21
CA ASN A 327 -15.21 5.74 3.12
C ASN A 327 -13.85 6.43 3.09
N ILE A 328 -13.81 7.64 2.56
CA ILE A 328 -12.61 8.48 2.50
C ILE A 328 -12.93 9.80 3.18
N ASP A 329 -12.28 10.09 4.30
CA ASP A 329 -12.60 11.29 5.06
C ASP A 329 -12.15 12.54 4.30
N LYS A 330 -10.98 12.50 3.67
CA LYS A 330 -10.46 13.63 2.90
C LYS A 330 -9.69 13.17 1.66
N ILE A 331 -9.99 13.81 0.54
CA ILE A 331 -9.20 13.74 -0.69
C ILE A 331 -8.58 15.12 -0.95
N GLN A 332 -7.28 15.15 -1.20
CA GLN A 332 -6.58 16.36 -1.59
C GLN A 332 -5.82 16.14 -2.89
N GLN A 333 -5.94 17.05 -3.83
CA GLN A 333 -5.09 17.04 -5.00
C GLN A 333 -3.69 17.56 -4.63
N ARG A 334 -2.64 16.93 -5.20
CA ARG A 334 -1.28 17.40 -5.01
C ARG A 334 -1.14 18.84 -5.49
N LEU A 335 -0.39 19.66 -4.75
CA LEU A 335 -0.24 21.09 -5.06
C LEU A 335 0.46 21.35 -6.41
N ASP A 336 1.30 20.44 -6.85
CA ASP A 336 2.03 20.51 -8.14
C ASP A 336 1.23 19.96 -9.33
N ALA A 337 0.07 19.37 -9.08
CA ALA A 337 -0.78 18.81 -10.13
C ALA A 337 -1.49 19.90 -10.94
N ASP A 338 -1.44 19.77 -12.24
CA ASP A 338 -2.06 20.72 -13.19
C ASP A 338 -3.15 20.03 -14.00
N GLY A 339 -4.40 20.19 -13.60
CA GLY A 339 -5.55 19.58 -14.26
C GLY A 339 -6.66 19.16 -13.30
N LEU A 340 -7.68 18.51 -13.82
CA LEU A 340 -8.75 17.93 -13.02
C LEU A 340 -8.27 16.63 -12.38
N LEU A 341 -8.61 16.45 -11.11
CA LEU A 341 -8.46 15.17 -10.44
C LEU A 341 -9.55 14.21 -10.93
N THR A 342 -9.17 13.11 -11.56
CA THR A 342 -10.12 12.08 -11.98
C THR A 342 -10.31 11.04 -10.88
N ILE A 343 -11.54 10.82 -10.46
CA ILE A 343 -11.90 9.76 -9.50
C ILE A 343 -12.76 8.73 -10.21
N VAL A 344 -12.34 7.48 -10.15
CA VAL A 344 -13.03 6.31 -10.71
C VAL A 344 -13.40 5.37 -9.56
N PRO A 345 -14.54 5.60 -8.91
CA PRO A 345 -15.06 4.65 -7.93
C PRO A 345 -15.74 3.50 -8.66
N ASP A 346 -15.55 2.30 -8.18
CA ASP A 346 -16.09 1.09 -8.79
C ASP A 346 -16.58 0.11 -7.72
N SER A 347 -17.52 -0.74 -8.09
CA SER A 347 -18.01 -1.80 -7.24
C SER A 347 -17.01 -2.96 -7.15
N ALA A 348 -16.97 -3.61 -6.00
CA ALA A 348 -16.24 -4.87 -5.82
C ALA A 348 -16.75 -6.01 -6.74
N GLN A 349 -17.96 -5.89 -7.26
CA GLN A 349 -18.57 -6.88 -8.14
C GLN A 349 -18.95 -6.25 -9.49
N PRO A 350 -18.64 -6.92 -10.61
CA PRO A 350 -19.06 -6.46 -11.92
C PRO A 350 -20.60 -6.34 -11.99
N ASN A 351 -21.06 -5.26 -12.59
CA ASN A 351 -22.48 -4.99 -12.83
C ASN A 351 -23.35 -4.86 -11.54
N LYS A 352 -22.75 -4.45 -10.45
CA LYS A 352 -23.45 -4.06 -9.22
C LYS A 352 -23.10 -2.62 -8.85
N PRO A 353 -23.99 -1.92 -8.14
CA PRO A 353 -23.66 -0.61 -7.57
C PRO A 353 -22.69 -0.75 -6.39
N ILE A 354 -22.00 0.33 -6.08
CA ILE A 354 -21.33 0.51 -4.80
C ILE A 354 -22.42 0.66 -3.73
N ASP A 355 -22.33 -0.07 -2.62
CA ASP A 355 -23.33 -0.01 -1.57
C ASP A 355 -23.32 1.33 -0.85
N ASN A 356 -22.13 1.79 -0.46
CA ASN A 356 -21.94 3.11 0.14
C ASN A 356 -20.65 3.76 -0.37
N LEU A 357 -20.75 5.00 -0.83
CA LEU A 357 -19.60 5.83 -1.18
C LEU A 357 -19.66 7.12 -0.38
N ASN A 358 -18.80 7.25 0.61
CA ASN A 358 -18.70 8.45 1.42
C ASN A 358 -17.35 9.13 1.22
N ILE A 359 -17.36 10.37 0.77
CA ILE A 359 -16.18 11.23 0.69
C ILE A 359 -16.49 12.51 1.46
N GLY A 360 -15.82 12.66 2.60
CA GLY A 360 -16.09 13.74 3.53
C GLY A 360 -15.70 15.11 2.98
N GLU A 361 -14.54 15.19 2.33
CA GLU A 361 -14.07 16.44 1.73
C GLU A 361 -13.18 16.16 0.52
N ILE A 362 -13.36 16.93 -0.55
CA ILE A 362 -12.46 16.94 -1.70
C ILE A 362 -11.93 18.35 -1.90
N ILE A 363 -10.61 18.50 -1.87
CA ILE A 363 -9.89 19.75 -2.14
C ILE A 363 -9.07 19.57 -3.40
N THR A 364 -9.35 20.36 -4.43
CA THR A 364 -8.65 20.29 -5.71
C THR A 364 -8.14 21.65 -6.16
N ASN A 365 -7.11 21.64 -7.01
CA ASN A 365 -6.55 22.87 -7.58
C ASN A 365 -7.46 23.47 -8.67
N LYS A 366 -8.11 22.61 -9.48
CA LYS A 366 -8.97 23.03 -10.59
C LYS A 366 -10.35 22.39 -10.57
N GLY A 367 -10.46 21.23 -9.97
CA GLY A 367 -11.71 20.50 -9.89
C GLY A 367 -11.54 18.99 -9.92
N VAL A 368 -12.63 18.31 -9.71
CA VAL A 368 -12.74 16.85 -9.70
C VAL A 368 -13.69 16.39 -10.79
N ARG A 369 -13.36 15.28 -11.41
CA ARG A 369 -14.19 14.57 -12.38
C ARG A 369 -14.40 13.13 -11.91
N PHE A 370 -15.66 12.74 -11.79
CA PHE A 370 -16.06 11.35 -11.60
C PHE A 370 -16.48 10.77 -12.96
N ASP A 371 -15.83 9.68 -13.39
CA ASP A 371 -16.15 9.06 -14.69
C ASP A 371 -17.51 8.38 -14.65
N HIS A 372 -17.74 7.54 -13.67
CA HIS A 372 -18.97 6.78 -13.51
C HIS A 372 -19.27 6.56 -12.04
N LEU A 373 -20.46 6.94 -11.62
CA LEU A 373 -20.98 6.69 -10.29
C LEU A 373 -22.24 5.83 -10.40
N TRP A 374 -22.15 4.60 -9.97
CA TRP A 374 -23.30 3.73 -9.79
C TRP A 374 -23.36 3.30 -8.33
N LEU A 375 -24.31 3.89 -7.60
CA LEU A 375 -24.38 3.84 -6.14
C LEU A 375 -25.73 3.32 -5.66
N ASN A 376 -25.74 2.60 -4.55
CA ASN A 376 -26.94 2.49 -3.73
C ASN A 376 -27.09 3.75 -2.87
N ASN A 377 -26.05 4.08 -2.11
CA ASN A 377 -26.04 5.27 -1.28
C ASN A 377 -24.72 6.03 -1.45
N GLY A 378 -24.73 7.34 -1.25
CA GLY A 378 -23.51 8.11 -1.32
C GLY A 378 -23.58 9.49 -0.67
N SER A 379 -22.40 9.99 -0.30
CA SER A 379 -22.21 11.36 0.14
C SER A 379 -20.86 11.84 -0.36
N ILE A 380 -20.85 12.90 -1.15
CA ILE A 380 -19.63 13.48 -1.71
C ILE A 380 -19.66 14.99 -1.50
N ASN A 381 -18.65 15.52 -0.82
CA ASN A 381 -18.48 16.93 -0.60
C ASN A 381 -17.24 17.46 -1.29
N VAL A 382 -17.40 18.39 -2.23
CA VAL A 382 -16.31 19.07 -2.94
C VAL A 382 -16.14 20.46 -2.37
N SER A 383 -15.09 20.69 -1.61
CA SER A 383 -14.85 21.98 -0.96
C SER A 383 -14.37 23.05 -1.93
N GLU A 384 -13.54 22.69 -2.90
CA GLU A 384 -12.97 23.63 -3.87
C GLU A 384 -12.84 23.01 -5.26
N GLY A 385 -13.07 23.84 -6.28
CA GLY A 385 -12.94 23.49 -7.69
C GLY A 385 -14.25 23.05 -8.37
N ILE A 386 -14.13 22.72 -9.62
CA ILE A 386 -15.24 22.25 -10.46
C ILE A 386 -15.61 20.83 -10.03
N PHE A 387 -16.92 20.58 -9.95
CA PHE A 387 -17.44 19.24 -9.65
C PHE A 387 -18.12 18.65 -10.89
N ASN A 388 -17.47 17.70 -11.54
CA ASN A 388 -17.98 17.02 -12.72
C ASN A 388 -18.34 15.56 -12.40
N ILE A 389 -19.49 15.12 -12.89
CA ILE A 389 -19.88 13.70 -12.91
C ILE A 389 -20.26 13.37 -14.35
N ASP A 390 -19.50 12.48 -14.99
CA ASP A 390 -19.77 12.12 -16.39
C ASP A 390 -20.97 11.19 -16.51
N LYS A 391 -21.12 10.29 -15.55
CA LYS A 391 -22.17 9.28 -15.56
C LYS A 391 -22.63 8.95 -14.14
N LEU A 392 -23.93 9.11 -13.87
CA LEU A 392 -24.50 8.93 -12.54
C LEU A 392 -25.69 7.98 -12.55
N VAL A 393 -25.64 6.95 -11.71
CA VAL A 393 -26.77 6.09 -11.37
C VAL A 393 -26.83 5.97 -9.86
N VAL A 394 -27.97 6.27 -9.26
CA VAL A 394 -28.19 6.13 -7.82
C VAL A 394 -29.47 5.36 -7.57
N ASN A 395 -29.37 4.24 -6.89
CA ASN A 395 -30.53 3.37 -6.62
C ASN A 395 -31.35 3.86 -5.42
N ASN A 396 -30.71 4.32 -4.36
CA ASN A 396 -31.41 4.81 -3.15
C ASN A 396 -31.26 6.31 -3.00
N VAL A 397 -30.17 6.77 -2.34
CA VAL A 397 -29.95 8.19 -2.10
C VAL A 397 -28.47 8.56 -2.17
N ALA A 398 -28.18 9.69 -2.81
CA ALA A 398 -26.86 10.29 -2.76
C ALA A 398 -26.94 11.79 -2.52
N HIS A 399 -26.01 12.29 -1.71
CA HIS A 399 -25.87 13.69 -1.38
C HIS A 399 -24.60 14.24 -1.99
N PHE A 400 -24.74 15.26 -2.81
CA PHE A 400 -23.60 15.94 -3.42
C PHE A 400 -23.60 17.39 -2.96
N SER A 401 -22.48 17.85 -2.47
CA SER A 401 -22.32 19.25 -2.06
C SER A 401 -21.04 19.85 -2.60
N ASN A 402 -21.06 21.15 -2.81
CA ASN A 402 -19.92 21.96 -3.11
C ASN A 402 -19.93 23.16 -2.18
N LYS A 403 -18.79 23.75 -1.87
CA LYS A 403 -18.64 24.94 -1.01
C LYS A 403 -19.66 26.03 -1.33
N HIS A 404 -19.96 26.18 -2.57
CA HIS A 404 -20.75 27.23 -3.13
C HIS A 404 -22.17 26.76 -3.52
N MET A 405 -22.45 25.49 -3.45
CA MET A 405 -23.73 24.88 -3.72
C MET A 405 -24.37 24.42 -2.41
N LYS A 406 -25.67 24.61 -2.24
CA LYS A 406 -26.31 24.13 -1.01
C LYS A 406 -26.24 22.62 -0.90
N THR A 407 -26.91 21.93 -1.76
CA THR A 407 -26.85 20.45 -1.82
C THR A 407 -27.58 19.98 -3.06
N ALA A 408 -27.02 19.01 -3.74
CA ALA A 408 -27.73 18.19 -4.70
C ALA A 408 -28.02 16.83 -4.08
N VAL A 409 -29.25 16.39 -4.16
CA VAL A 409 -29.70 15.11 -3.60
C VAL A 409 -30.19 14.23 -4.74
N TRP A 410 -29.62 13.04 -4.84
CA TRP A 410 -30.04 11.99 -5.75
C TRP A 410 -30.66 10.87 -4.95
N GLY A 411 -31.84 10.43 -5.33
CA GLY A 411 -32.50 9.36 -4.61
C GLY A 411 -33.87 9.00 -5.16
N ALA A 412 -34.46 8.00 -4.56
CA ALA A 412 -35.84 7.66 -4.83
C ALA A 412 -36.74 8.83 -4.43
N PRO A 413 -37.79 9.13 -5.20
CA PRO A 413 -38.75 10.14 -4.81
C PRO A 413 -39.35 9.77 -3.47
N PRO A 414 -39.67 10.78 -2.62
CA PRO A 414 -40.38 10.51 -1.39
C PRO A 414 -41.70 9.84 -1.72
N GLN A 415 -42.14 8.94 -0.86
CA GLN A 415 -43.46 8.34 -1.02
C GLN A 415 -44.53 9.46 -1.07
N ARG A 416 -45.42 9.34 -2.01
CA ARG A 416 -46.51 10.31 -2.18
C ARG A 416 -47.42 10.22 -0.99
N ASP A 417 -47.26 11.16 -0.14
CA ASP A 417 -48.26 11.56 0.85
C ASP A 417 -48.53 13.05 0.63
N ASP A 418 -49.23 13.65 1.52
CA ASP A 418 -49.50 15.09 1.49
C ASP A 418 -48.23 15.96 1.61
N SER A 419 -47.07 15.35 1.64
CA SER A 419 -45.77 15.99 1.74
C SER A 419 -45.18 16.40 0.40
N ASP A 420 -45.75 16.04 -0.73
CA ASP A 420 -45.24 16.41 -2.06
C ASP A 420 -45.00 17.92 -2.18
N SER A 421 -45.86 18.72 -1.65
CA SER A 421 -45.72 20.18 -1.65
C SER A 421 -44.56 20.65 -0.75
N ILE A 422 -44.38 20.00 0.39
CA ILE A 422 -43.28 20.30 1.31
C ILE A 422 -41.95 19.90 0.70
N TYR A 423 -41.90 18.75 0.07
CA TYR A 423 -40.74 18.28 -0.64
C TYR A 423 -40.29 19.24 -1.74
N TRP A 424 -41.21 19.65 -2.58
CA TRP A 424 -40.94 20.64 -3.62
C TRP A 424 -40.50 22.00 -3.07
N ASN A 425 -41.09 22.44 -1.98
CA ASN A 425 -40.70 23.67 -1.32
C ASN A 425 -39.25 23.59 -0.80
N ASN A 426 -38.87 22.47 -0.23
CA ASN A 426 -37.49 22.27 0.18
C ASN A 426 -36.51 22.27 -1.00
N ILE A 427 -36.94 21.70 -2.11
CA ILE A 427 -36.14 21.68 -3.34
C ILE A 427 -36.04 23.10 -3.93
N ALA A 428 -37.17 23.75 -4.08
CA ALA A 428 -37.29 24.98 -4.84
C ALA A 428 -37.03 26.23 -4.02
N VAL A 429 -36.51 26.10 -2.84
CA VAL A 429 -36.32 27.26 -1.97
C VAL A 429 -37.60 28.10 -1.87
N ASN A 430 -38.55 27.65 -1.06
CA ASN A 430 -39.82 28.31 -0.80
C ASN A 430 -40.77 28.42 -1.98
N ASN A 431 -40.83 27.37 -2.77
CA ASN A 431 -41.82 27.24 -3.81
C ASN A 431 -41.96 28.49 -4.70
N PRO A 432 -41.06 28.66 -5.62
CA PRO A 432 -41.07 29.80 -6.52
C PRO A 432 -42.30 29.86 -7.45
N ALA A 433 -43.07 28.79 -7.52
CA ALA A 433 -44.24 28.76 -8.35
C ALA A 433 -45.24 29.90 -8.02
N ASN A 434 -45.25 30.32 -6.79
CA ASN A 434 -46.11 31.42 -6.36
C ASN A 434 -45.51 32.80 -6.67
N ASN A 435 -44.24 32.90 -6.99
CA ASN A 435 -43.50 34.15 -7.12
C ASN A 435 -42.72 34.26 -8.42
N LEU A 436 -43.23 33.73 -9.51
CA LEU A 436 -42.57 33.74 -10.80
C LEU A 436 -42.07 35.11 -11.25
N ALA A 437 -42.96 36.12 -11.16
CA ALA A 437 -42.64 37.47 -11.57
C ALA A 437 -41.56 38.10 -10.69
N GLU A 438 -41.61 37.86 -9.43
CA GLU A 438 -40.63 38.34 -8.45
C GLU A 438 -39.25 37.72 -8.72
N TRP A 439 -39.20 36.45 -8.94
CA TRP A 439 -37.96 35.77 -9.26
C TRP A 439 -37.32 36.23 -10.55
N GLN A 440 -38.10 36.49 -11.57
CA GLN A 440 -37.64 37.08 -12.82
C GLN A 440 -37.14 38.50 -12.63
N GLN A 441 -37.81 39.26 -11.78
CA GLN A 441 -37.43 40.65 -11.50
C GLN A 441 -36.18 40.76 -10.65
N GLU A 442 -36.02 39.87 -9.70
CA GLU A 442 -34.86 39.85 -8.81
C GLU A 442 -33.62 39.23 -9.45
N GLY A 443 -33.73 38.71 -10.65
CA GLY A 443 -32.60 38.05 -11.33
C GLY A 443 -32.06 36.84 -10.59
N ILE A 444 -32.91 36.19 -9.80
CA ILE A 444 -32.51 35.02 -9.01
C ILE A 444 -32.06 33.90 -9.94
N LYS A 445 -30.83 33.53 -9.83
CA LYS A 445 -30.27 32.44 -10.63
C LYS A 445 -30.61 31.08 -10.05
N PRO A 446 -30.97 30.13 -10.91
CA PRO A 446 -31.69 28.92 -10.50
C PRO A 446 -30.82 27.82 -9.87
N TYR A 447 -29.54 27.90 -9.95
CA TYR A 447 -28.69 26.71 -9.90
C TYR A 447 -27.95 26.51 -8.58
N LYS A 448 -28.38 27.14 -7.49
CA LYS A 448 -27.70 26.94 -6.19
C LYS A 448 -27.83 25.52 -5.65
N TRP A 449 -28.82 24.79 -6.10
CA TRP A 449 -29.06 23.42 -5.70
C TRP A 449 -30.08 22.77 -6.62
N MET A 450 -30.07 21.46 -6.65
CA MET A 450 -31.02 20.66 -7.39
C MET A 450 -31.38 19.40 -6.61
N TYR A 451 -32.49 18.80 -7.00
CA TYR A 451 -32.88 17.47 -6.59
C TYR A 451 -33.03 16.59 -7.80
N LEU A 452 -32.63 15.36 -7.66
CA LEU A 452 -32.78 14.35 -8.67
C LEU A 452 -33.58 13.19 -8.08
N HIS A 453 -34.68 12.86 -8.70
CA HIS A 453 -35.49 11.72 -8.33
C HIS A 453 -35.23 10.58 -9.28
N PHE A 454 -35.04 9.39 -8.73
CA PHE A 454 -34.97 8.16 -9.48
C PHE A 454 -36.28 7.42 -9.36
N ALA A 455 -36.91 7.16 -10.46
CA ALA A 455 -38.12 6.39 -10.43
C ALA A 455 -37.79 4.90 -10.51
N GLU A 456 -37.66 4.31 -9.39
CA GLU A 456 -37.97 2.89 -9.29
C GLU A 456 -39.48 2.63 -9.46
N GLN A 457 -40.27 3.67 -9.41
CA GLN A 457 -41.72 3.60 -9.47
C GLN A 457 -42.22 4.09 -10.81
N PRO A 458 -42.66 3.21 -11.71
CA PRO A 458 -43.09 3.57 -13.05
C PRO A 458 -44.34 4.44 -13.12
N ASN A 459 -44.94 4.76 -11.99
CA ASN A 459 -46.22 5.51 -11.94
C ASN A 459 -46.08 7.01 -11.77
N ILE A 460 -44.85 7.47 -11.65
CA ILE A 460 -44.63 8.91 -11.41
C ILE A 460 -44.32 9.55 -12.76
N GLN A 461 -45.25 10.28 -13.27
CA GLN A 461 -45.17 10.91 -14.61
C GLN A 461 -43.93 11.75 -14.84
N TYR A 462 -43.41 12.33 -13.79
CA TYR A 462 -42.26 13.22 -13.87
C TYR A 462 -40.96 12.54 -13.47
N SER A 463 -41.04 11.31 -13.07
CA SER A 463 -39.92 10.68 -12.44
C SER A 463 -39.53 9.42 -13.14
N ASN A 464 -40.15 9.03 -14.17
CA ASN A 464 -39.77 7.84 -14.86
C ASN A 464 -38.28 7.57 -14.86
N GLY A 465 -37.66 7.65 -13.82
CA GLY A 465 -36.28 7.59 -13.60
C GLY A 465 -35.78 8.82 -12.88
N ILE A 466 -35.99 9.99 -13.38
CA ILE A 466 -35.37 11.17 -12.80
C ILE A 466 -36.34 12.32 -12.74
N LEU A 467 -36.39 12.96 -11.59
CA LEU A 467 -36.90 14.28 -11.44
C LEU A 467 -35.79 15.22 -11.03
N LEU A 468 -35.42 16.09 -11.92
CA LEU A 468 -34.49 17.16 -11.64
C LEU A 468 -35.29 18.44 -11.45
N TYR A 469 -35.14 19.08 -10.31
CA TYR A 469 -35.82 20.30 -10.01
C TYR A 469 -34.85 21.48 -9.92
N LEU A 470 -35.07 22.46 -10.77
CA LEU A 470 -34.38 23.73 -10.76
C LEU A 470 -35.35 24.82 -10.36
N ARG A 471 -34.91 25.71 -9.52
CA ARG A 471 -35.77 26.66 -8.83
C ARG A 471 -36.54 27.62 -9.73
N ASN A 472 -36.17 27.82 -10.94
CA ASN A 472 -36.89 28.68 -11.89
C ASN A 472 -37.78 27.93 -12.89
N TYR A 473 -38.05 26.66 -12.66
CA TYR A 473 -38.90 25.86 -13.56
C TYR A 473 -40.32 25.68 -13.02
N TYR A 474 -40.60 26.33 -11.98
CA TYR A 474 -41.86 26.23 -11.30
C TYR A 474 -43.07 26.63 -12.16
N TYR A 475 -42.92 27.35 -13.22
CA TYR A 475 -44.00 27.66 -14.13
C TYR A 475 -44.28 26.55 -15.13
N VAL A 476 -43.56 25.45 -15.08
CA VAL A 476 -43.76 24.31 -15.97
C VAL A 476 -45.20 23.83 -16.05
N TYR A 477 -45.86 23.87 -14.93
CA TYR A 477 -47.28 23.51 -14.86
C TYR A 477 -48.20 24.47 -15.63
N ASN A 478 -47.81 25.67 -15.85
CA ASN A 478 -48.56 26.63 -16.67
C ASN A 478 -48.44 26.34 -18.16
N GLN A 479 -47.42 25.57 -18.53
CA GLN A 479 -47.17 25.18 -19.90
C GLN A 479 -47.58 23.75 -20.19
N HIS A 480 -48.13 23.05 -19.23
CA HIS A 480 -48.54 21.65 -19.35
C HIS A 480 -47.44 20.65 -19.65
N TYR A 481 -46.20 20.97 -19.37
CA TYR A 481 -45.07 20.05 -19.46
C TYR A 481 -44.96 19.20 -18.22
N SER A 482 -44.37 18.03 -18.35
CA SER A 482 -43.86 17.31 -17.19
C SER A 482 -42.70 18.09 -16.58
N ALA A 483 -42.37 17.83 -15.33
CA ALA A 483 -41.26 18.49 -14.68
C ALA A 483 -39.94 18.16 -15.36
N VAL A 484 -39.79 16.94 -15.87
CA VAL A 484 -38.60 16.51 -16.60
C VAL A 484 -38.49 17.17 -17.96
N ASP A 485 -39.55 17.18 -18.73
CA ASP A 485 -39.57 17.84 -20.04
C ASP A 485 -39.24 19.31 -19.93
N TYR A 486 -39.83 19.96 -18.95
CA TYR A 486 -39.60 21.37 -18.75
C TYR A 486 -38.16 21.68 -18.34
N MET A 487 -37.61 20.85 -17.50
CA MET A 487 -36.22 21.00 -17.07
C MET A 487 -35.24 20.83 -18.25
N LEU A 488 -35.46 19.83 -19.08
CA LEU A 488 -34.65 19.62 -20.28
C LEU A 488 -34.78 20.78 -21.25
N TYR A 489 -35.98 21.31 -21.42
CA TYR A 489 -36.24 22.50 -22.19
C TYR A 489 -35.38 23.68 -21.72
N GLN A 490 -35.30 23.90 -20.42
CA GLN A 490 -34.52 24.99 -19.87
C GLN A 490 -33.01 24.75 -19.98
N LEU A 491 -32.58 23.53 -19.79
CA LEU A 491 -31.18 23.16 -19.92
C LEU A 491 -30.67 23.33 -21.37
N ASN A 492 -31.54 23.21 -22.34
CA ASN A 492 -31.22 23.26 -23.75
C ASN A 492 -31.71 24.55 -24.47
N GLU A 493 -31.81 25.63 -23.73
CA GLU A 493 -32.16 26.92 -24.35
C GLU A 493 -33.43 26.85 -25.21
N ASN A 494 -34.49 26.21 -24.68
CA ASN A 494 -35.80 26.09 -25.29
C ASN A 494 -35.96 24.99 -26.36
N LYS A 495 -35.33 23.86 -26.16
CA LYS A 495 -35.42 22.73 -27.07
C LYS A 495 -35.90 21.43 -26.44
N ALA A 496 -36.95 21.48 -25.63
CA ALA A 496 -37.50 20.31 -24.95
C ALA A 496 -37.92 19.18 -25.91
N GLU A 497 -38.29 19.53 -27.11
CA GLU A 497 -38.73 18.57 -28.14
C GLU A 497 -37.62 17.64 -28.66
N GLU A 498 -36.37 17.99 -28.40
CA GLU A 498 -35.22 17.18 -28.80
C GLU A 498 -34.94 16.01 -27.85
N TYR A 499 -35.67 15.90 -26.75
CA TYR A 499 -35.42 14.87 -25.75
C TYR A 499 -36.55 13.84 -25.74
N ASP A 500 -36.27 12.72 -26.33
CA ASP A 500 -37.05 11.51 -26.14
C ASP A 500 -36.55 10.75 -24.89
N ILE A 501 -37.16 11.02 -23.78
CA ILE A 501 -36.75 10.44 -22.50
C ILE A 501 -37.40 9.08 -22.36
N ASN A 502 -36.65 8.04 -22.63
CA ASN A 502 -37.04 6.67 -22.36
C ASN A 502 -36.83 6.32 -20.90
N TYR A 503 -37.88 5.94 -20.25
CA TYR A 503 -37.88 5.63 -18.83
C TYR A 503 -37.93 4.13 -18.59
N ALA A 504 -36.90 3.59 -17.97
CA ALA A 504 -36.92 2.24 -17.47
C ALA A 504 -36.71 2.26 -15.96
N PRO A 505 -37.41 1.45 -15.18
CA PRO A 505 -37.20 1.33 -13.75
C PRO A 505 -35.74 0.99 -13.43
N GLY A 506 -35.13 1.74 -12.51
CA GLY A 506 -33.74 1.53 -12.12
C GLY A 506 -32.70 2.05 -13.11
N ILE A 507 -33.11 2.68 -14.20
CA ILE A 507 -32.20 3.31 -15.17
C ILE A 507 -32.33 4.82 -15.04
N VAL A 508 -31.22 5.46 -14.84
CA VAL A 508 -31.10 6.91 -14.81
C VAL A 508 -30.90 7.43 -16.22
N GLN A 509 -31.66 8.41 -16.58
CA GLN A 509 -31.51 9.12 -17.84
C GLN A 509 -30.61 10.33 -17.67
N TYR A 510 -29.84 10.65 -18.65
CA TYR A 510 -28.76 11.60 -18.52
C TYR A 510 -29.08 12.96 -19.09
N PHE A 511 -28.74 13.99 -18.34
CA PHE A 511 -28.60 15.33 -18.89
C PHE A 511 -27.23 15.88 -18.54
N ARG A 512 -26.69 16.63 -19.40
CA ARG A 512 -25.56 17.47 -19.05
C ARG A 512 -26.09 18.75 -18.43
N TYR A 513 -25.61 19.04 -17.24
CA TYR A 513 -26.07 20.16 -16.47
C TYR A 513 -24.94 20.86 -15.74
N ASP A 514 -24.84 22.17 -15.91
CA ASP A 514 -23.81 22.98 -15.27
C ASP A 514 -24.44 23.74 -14.08
N LEU A 515 -24.01 23.43 -12.88
CA LEU A 515 -24.34 24.17 -11.67
C LEU A 515 -23.31 25.27 -11.46
N TYR A 516 -23.78 26.47 -11.25
CA TYR A 516 -22.94 27.61 -10.93
C TYR A 516 -23.14 27.99 -9.47
N ASP A 517 -22.06 28.28 -8.80
CA ASP A 517 -22.10 28.97 -7.57
C ASP A 517 -22.35 30.46 -7.80
N LEU A 518 -23.11 31.01 -6.91
CA LEU A 518 -23.36 32.43 -6.82
C LEU A 518 -22.91 32.85 -5.44
N ASP A 519 -21.74 33.46 -5.37
CA ASP A 519 -21.37 34.18 -4.16
C ASP A 519 -22.29 35.38 -3.92
N GLU A 520 -22.18 35.97 -2.78
CA GLU A 520 -23.02 37.12 -2.39
C GLU A 520 -22.83 38.31 -3.32
N ASP A 521 -21.73 38.38 -4.05
CA ASP A 521 -21.35 39.44 -4.95
C ASP A 521 -21.69 39.15 -6.44
N ASP A 522 -22.45 38.09 -6.71
CA ASP A 522 -22.84 37.69 -8.08
C ASP A 522 -21.66 37.28 -8.98
N ASN A 523 -20.48 37.04 -8.42
CA ASN A 523 -19.33 36.53 -9.15
C ASN A 523 -19.55 35.04 -9.47
N LYS A 524 -19.28 34.67 -10.71
CA LYS A 524 -19.31 33.27 -11.13
C LYS A 524 -18.16 32.54 -10.49
N SER A 525 -18.46 31.70 -9.52
CA SER A 525 -17.53 30.65 -9.17
C SER A 525 -17.61 29.50 -10.19
N GLU A 526 -16.72 28.56 -10.06
CA GLU A 526 -16.57 27.47 -10.99
C GLU A 526 -17.82 26.59 -11.14
N PRO A 527 -18.19 26.21 -12.35
CA PRO A 527 -19.40 25.43 -12.56
C PRO A 527 -19.25 24.00 -12.03
N VAL A 528 -20.30 23.52 -11.39
CA VAL A 528 -20.46 22.10 -11.10
C VAL A 528 -21.13 21.45 -12.30
N LYS A 529 -20.43 20.53 -12.96
CA LYS A 529 -20.95 19.82 -14.13
C LYS A 529 -21.37 18.41 -13.75
N ILE A 530 -22.62 18.10 -13.99
CA ILE A 530 -23.17 16.78 -13.79
C ILE A 530 -23.74 16.32 -15.11
N THR A 531 -23.22 15.20 -15.60
CA THR A 531 -23.77 14.55 -16.77
C THR A 531 -24.57 13.35 -16.32
N VAL A 532 -25.87 13.39 -16.61
CA VAL A 532 -26.81 12.33 -16.30
C VAL A 532 -27.28 11.75 -17.63
N GLU A 533 -27.24 10.44 -17.82
CA GLU A 533 -27.46 9.76 -19.09
C GLU A 533 -28.43 8.58 -18.94
N ALA A 534 -29.26 8.30 -19.91
CA ALA A 534 -30.24 7.21 -19.90
C ALA A 534 -29.60 5.84 -20.23
#